data_7fe6a32f76f43c9b55512b592f6245a6
#
_entry.id   7fe6a32f76f43c9b55512b592f6245a6
#
_cell.length_a   1.000
_cell.length_b   1.000
_cell.length_c   1.000
_cell.angle_alpha   90.00
_cell.angle_beta   90.00
_cell.angle_gamma   90.00
#
_symmetry.space_group_name_H-M   'P 1'
#
loop_
_entity.id
_entity.type
_entity.pdbx_description
1 polymer ?
#
loop_
_entity_poly.entity_id
_entity_poly.type
_entity_poly.pdbx_seq_one_letter_code
_entity_poly.pdbx_strand_id
1 'polypeptide(L)'
;MQPSQIPVARLNHAVLYVRDLDRSVEFYRKAFGFEEIAREGSAMAFLRAAGTDNHHDLGLMAIGADAPQPPRPAVGLYHLAWQVRAIEDLAAAAAVLSELRALTGMSDHGATKSLYGRDPDGIEFEVMWMVPRDQWGSYERRGVVLPLDLNRELERFGRGGQNA
;
A
#
# COMPACT_ATOMS: atom_id res chain seq x y z
N MET A 1 -6.51 36.85 16.23
CA MET A 1 -5.52 35.83 15.83
C MET A 1 -6.25 34.86 14.90
N GLN A 2 -5.80 34.73 13.66
CA GLN A 2 -6.31 33.62 12.83
C GLN A 2 -5.92 32.30 13.47
N PRO A 3 -6.80 31.28 13.49
CA PRO A 3 -6.44 29.97 14.01
C PRO A 3 -5.25 29.45 13.21
N SER A 4 -4.15 29.13 13.88
CA SER A 4 -3.00 28.51 13.25
C SER A 4 -3.42 27.14 12.70
N GLN A 5 -3.05 26.85 11.45
CA GLN A 5 -3.25 25.53 10.86
C GLN A 5 -2.50 24.47 11.67
N ILE A 6 -3.03 23.25 11.71
CA ILE A 6 -2.32 22.11 12.31
C ILE A 6 -1.06 21.85 11.48
N PRO A 7 0.16 21.95 12.04
CA PRO A 7 1.41 21.72 11.31
C PRO A 7 1.69 20.22 11.12
N VAL A 8 0.90 19.56 10.27
CA VAL A 8 1.04 18.14 10.00
C VAL A 8 2.40 17.85 9.33
N ALA A 9 3.20 16.96 9.91
CA ALA A 9 4.48 16.53 9.36
C ALA A 9 4.31 15.40 8.33
N ARG A 10 3.50 14.39 8.66
CA ARG A 10 3.23 13.21 7.79
C ARG A 10 1.97 12.46 8.25
N LEU A 11 1.45 11.58 7.41
CA LEU A 11 0.58 10.51 7.87
C LEU A 11 1.45 9.53 8.67
N ASN A 12 1.11 9.26 9.92
CA ASN A 12 1.91 8.40 10.78
C ASN A 12 1.50 6.92 10.67
N HIS A 13 0.23 6.61 10.87
CA HIS A 13 -0.31 5.25 10.80
C HIS A 13 -1.76 5.26 10.35
N ALA A 14 -2.25 4.10 9.97
CA ALA A 14 -3.67 3.82 9.74
C ALA A 14 -4.15 2.74 10.70
N VAL A 15 -5.46 2.74 11.02
CA VAL A 15 -6.10 1.66 11.77
C VAL A 15 -7.25 1.11 10.95
N LEU A 16 -7.27 -0.21 10.75
CA LEU A 16 -8.30 -0.91 10.00
C LEU A 16 -9.16 -1.77 10.92
N TYR A 17 -10.46 -1.77 10.69
CA TYR A 17 -11.34 -2.78 11.23
C TYR A 17 -11.23 -4.05 10.40
N VAL A 18 -11.01 -5.18 11.06
CA VAL A 18 -10.90 -6.50 10.43
C VAL A 18 -11.82 -7.50 11.11
N ARG A 19 -12.25 -8.54 10.39
CA ARG A 19 -13.12 -9.57 10.99
C ARG A 19 -12.34 -10.55 11.86
N ASP A 20 -11.14 -10.91 11.42
CA ASP A 20 -10.29 -11.90 12.07
C ASP A 20 -8.87 -11.32 12.15
N LEU A 21 -8.40 -11.11 13.40
CA LEU A 21 -7.12 -10.48 13.67
C LEU A 21 -5.96 -11.31 13.17
N ASP A 22 -5.95 -12.62 13.45
CA ASP A 22 -4.84 -13.52 13.11
C ASP A 22 -4.70 -13.67 11.60
N ARG A 23 -5.81 -13.82 10.88
CA ARG A 23 -5.86 -13.89 9.43
C ARG A 23 -5.31 -12.60 8.80
N SER A 24 -5.68 -11.45 9.32
CA SER A 24 -5.22 -10.17 8.79
C SER A 24 -3.75 -9.92 9.12
N VAL A 25 -3.29 -10.20 10.34
CA VAL A 25 -1.87 -10.13 10.72
C VAL A 25 -1.04 -11.00 9.80
N GLU A 26 -1.44 -12.26 9.58
CA GLU A 26 -0.71 -13.19 8.71
C GLU A 26 -0.66 -12.70 7.25
N PHE A 27 -1.73 -12.08 6.75
CA PHE A 27 -1.76 -11.49 5.42
C PHE A 27 -0.75 -10.34 5.31
N TYR A 28 -0.78 -9.36 6.20
CA TYR A 28 0.12 -8.21 6.14
C TYR A 28 1.58 -8.61 6.37
N ARG A 29 1.81 -9.62 7.21
CA ARG A 29 3.14 -10.22 7.39
C ARG A 29 3.66 -10.87 6.09
N LYS A 30 2.84 -11.67 5.40
CA LYS A 30 3.22 -12.34 4.16
C LYS A 30 3.34 -11.41 2.97
N ALA A 31 2.38 -10.48 2.81
CA ALA A 31 2.32 -9.59 1.66
C ALA A 31 3.33 -8.46 1.73
N PHE A 32 3.56 -7.89 2.92
CA PHE A 32 4.35 -6.67 3.11
C PHE A 32 5.58 -6.86 4.00
N GLY A 33 5.77 -8.03 4.59
CA GLY A 33 6.85 -8.25 5.55
C GLY A 33 6.69 -7.45 6.84
N PHE A 34 5.46 -7.07 7.20
CA PHE A 34 5.23 -6.32 8.43
C PHE A 34 5.50 -7.18 9.66
N GLU A 35 6.12 -6.57 10.66
CA GLU A 35 6.39 -7.17 11.96
C GLU A 35 5.28 -6.79 12.95
N GLU A 36 4.69 -7.78 13.64
CA GLU A 36 3.81 -7.51 14.76
C GLU A 36 4.66 -7.10 15.97
N ILE A 37 4.51 -5.87 16.42
CA ILE A 37 5.31 -5.30 17.50
C ILE A 37 4.57 -5.24 18.84
N ALA A 38 3.26 -5.28 18.81
CA ALA A 38 2.41 -5.29 20.00
C ALA A 38 1.04 -5.86 19.68
N ARG A 39 0.40 -6.47 20.71
CA ARG A 39 -0.93 -7.06 20.60
C ARG A 39 -1.69 -6.88 21.90
N GLU A 40 -2.99 -6.64 21.78
CA GLU A 40 -3.91 -6.63 22.91
C GLU A 40 -4.93 -7.78 22.75
N GLY A 41 -4.55 -8.95 23.26
CA GLY A 41 -5.34 -10.16 23.17
C GLY A 41 -5.76 -10.50 21.74
N SER A 42 -7.04 -10.82 21.53
CA SER A 42 -7.65 -11.03 20.22
C SER A 42 -8.28 -9.76 19.62
N ALA A 43 -8.18 -8.63 20.31
CA ALA A 43 -8.88 -7.40 19.94
C ALA A 43 -8.08 -6.53 18.98
N MET A 44 -6.77 -6.39 19.19
CA MET A 44 -5.96 -5.44 18.44
C MET A 44 -4.51 -5.92 18.24
N ALA A 45 -3.93 -5.63 17.09
CA ALA A 45 -2.51 -5.81 16.79
C ALA A 45 -1.92 -4.56 16.14
N PHE A 46 -0.65 -4.30 16.40
CA PHE A 46 0.10 -3.18 15.83
C PHE A 46 1.27 -3.71 15.03
N LEU A 47 1.31 -3.32 13.76
CA LEU A 47 2.26 -3.81 12.77
C LEU A 47 3.19 -2.68 12.31
N ARG A 48 4.46 -3.01 12.07
CA ARG A 48 5.47 -2.08 11.59
C ARG A 48 6.09 -2.57 10.28
N ALA A 49 6.21 -1.67 9.31
CA ALA A 49 6.90 -1.94 8.06
C ALA A 49 8.42 -1.99 8.26
N ALA A 50 9.11 -2.81 7.48
CA ALA A 50 10.58 -2.84 7.52
C ALA A 50 11.17 -1.50 7.07
N GLY A 51 12.11 -0.96 7.86
CA GLY A 51 12.83 0.27 7.53
C GLY A 51 12.08 1.58 7.80
N THR A 52 11.01 1.54 8.57
CA THR A 52 10.36 2.73 9.17
C THR A 52 10.92 3.00 10.57
N ASP A 53 10.87 4.25 10.99
CA ASP A 53 11.19 4.71 12.36
C ASP A 53 9.92 4.88 13.22
N ASN A 54 8.75 4.53 12.68
CA ASN A 54 7.50 4.59 13.43
C ASN A 54 7.45 3.51 14.53
N HIS A 55 6.70 3.77 15.59
CA HIS A 55 6.32 2.71 16.51
C HIS A 55 5.52 1.63 15.79
N HIS A 56 4.53 2.04 14.99
CA HIS A 56 3.75 1.17 14.10
C HIS A 56 3.25 1.99 12.90
N ASP A 57 3.00 1.31 11.79
CA ASP A 57 2.47 1.91 10.56
C ASP A 57 1.01 1.50 10.32
N LEU A 58 0.61 0.35 10.88
CA LEU A 58 -0.72 -0.21 10.73
C LEU A 58 -1.21 -0.79 12.06
N GLY A 59 -2.41 -0.36 12.49
CA GLY A 59 -3.19 -0.99 13.52
C GLY A 59 -4.30 -1.85 12.91
N LEU A 60 -4.55 -3.03 13.48
CA LEU A 60 -5.66 -3.89 13.11
C LEU A 60 -6.54 -4.06 14.34
N MET A 61 -7.86 -3.81 14.19
CA MET A 61 -8.83 -3.95 15.26
C MET A 61 -9.91 -4.96 14.86
N ALA A 62 -9.99 -6.07 15.57
CA ALA A 62 -10.98 -7.10 15.30
C ALA A 62 -12.39 -6.65 15.75
N ILE A 63 -13.36 -6.76 14.84
CA ILE A 63 -14.76 -6.40 15.10
C ILE A 63 -15.73 -7.58 14.92
N GLY A 64 -15.18 -8.78 14.71
CA GLY A 64 -15.93 -10.03 14.63
C GLY A 64 -16.25 -10.48 13.21
N ALA A 65 -16.45 -11.80 13.08
CA ALA A 65 -16.60 -12.46 11.77
C ALA A 65 -17.84 -11.99 10.99
N ASP A 66 -18.90 -11.60 11.69
CA ASP A 66 -20.16 -11.16 11.08
C ASP A 66 -20.21 -9.66 10.74
N ALA A 67 -19.10 -8.94 10.95
CA ALA A 67 -19.04 -7.51 10.66
C ALA A 67 -19.34 -7.23 9.18
N PRO A 68 -20.28 -6.31 8.86
CA PRO A 68 -20.64 -6.01 7.48
C PRO A 68 -19.51 -5.28 6.76
N GLN A 69 -19.46 -5.42 5.42
CA GLN A 69 -18.70 -4.49 4.60
C GLN A 69 -19.54 -3.23 4.33
N PRO A 70 -18.91 -2.04 4.25
CA PRO A 70 -19.63 -0.86 3.81
C PRO A 70 -20.13 -1.08 2.37
N PRO A 71 -21.33 -0.57 2.02
CA PRO A 71 -21.81 -0.61 0.64
C PRO A 71 -20.84 0.16 -0.26
N ARG A 72 -20.67 -0.28 -1.50
CA ARG A 72 -19.83 0.43 -2.49
C ARG A 72 -20.70 1.01 -3.60
N PRO A 73 -20.49 2.28 -4.00
CA PRO A 73 -19.58 3.25 -3.40
C PRO A 73 -20.15 3.87 -2.11
N ALA A 74 -19.29 4.14 -1.13
CA ALA A 74 -19.65 4.90 0.07
C ALA A 74 -18.55 5.94 0.36
N VAL A 75 -18.94 7.05 0.99
CA VAL A 75 -17.97 8.04 1.45
C VAL A 75 -17.09 7.42 2.53
N GLY A 76 -15.77 7.48 2.35
CA GLY A 76 -14.80 6.92 3.27
C GLY A 76 -13.44 6.74 2.62
N LEU A 77 -12.59 5.93 3.25
CA LEU A 77 -11.29 5.57 2.69
C LEU A 77 -11.49 4.67 1.46
N TYR A 78 -10.89 5.06 0.32
CA TYR A 78 -10.88 4.23 -0.87
C TYR A 78 -9.77 3.17 -0.78
N HIS A 79 -8.51 3.60 -0.61
CA HIS A 79 -7.37 2.71 -0.38
C HIS A 79 -6.27 3.39 0.44
N LEU A 80 -5.34 2.59 0.97
CA LEU A 80 -4.05 3.02 1.50
C LEU A 80 -2.97 2.69 0.47
N ALA A 81 -2.07 3.64 0.18
CA ALA A 81 -0.94 3.44 -0.72
C ALA A 81 0.36 3.21 0.05
N TRP A 82 1.02 2.08 -0.21
CA TRP A 82 2.31 1.71 0.33
C TRP A 82 3.39 1.93 -0.72
N GLN A 83 4.38 2.75 -0.43
CA GLN A 83 5.47 3.04 -1.36
C GLN A 83 6.62 2.06 -1.21
N VAL A 84 7.05 1.46 -2.33
CA VAL A 84 8.30 0.69 -2.43
C VAL A 84 9.44 1.55 -2.96
N ARG A 85 10.69 1.12 -2.72
CA ARG A 85 11.88 1.94 -3.03
C ARG A 85 12.33 1.84 -4.47
N ALA A 86 12.17 0.66 -5.09
CA ALA A 86 12.65 0.36 -6.44
C ALA A 86 11.55 -0.28 -7.29
N ILE A 87 11.70 -0.18 -8.61
CA ILE A 87 10.79 -0.84 -9.56
C ILE A 87 10.85 -2.36 -9.44
N GLU A 88 12.01 -2.91 -9.06
CA GLU A 88 12.19 -4.34 -8.78
C GLU A 88 11.38 -4.78 -7.57
N ASP A 89 11.27 -3.93 -6.53
CA ASP A 89 10.42 -4.21 -5.38
C ASP A 89 8.94 -4.23 -5.78
N LEU A 90 8.54 -3.35 -6.72
CA LEU A 90 7.18 -3.37 -7.26
C LEU A 90 6.90 -4.68 -8.02
N ALA A 91 7.87 -5.15 -8.81
CA ALA A 91 7.75 -6.42 -9.53
C ALA A 91 7.68 -7.61 -8.57
N ALA A 92 8.51 -7.61 -7.52
CA ALA A 92 8.44 -8.62 -6.46
C ALA A 92 7.08 -8.60 -5.75
N ALA A 93 6.55 -7.41 -5.44
CA ALA A 93 5.22 -7.25 -4.86
C ALA A 93 4.12 -7.82 -5.77
N ALA A 94 4.21 -7.60 -7.10
CA ALA A 94 3.24 -8.17 -8.04
C ALA A 94 3.22 -9.71 -8.00
N ALA A 95 4.39 -10.35 -7.90
CA ALA A 95 4.50 -11.81 -7.77
C ALA A 95 3.87 -12.30 -6.46
N VAL A 96 4.24 -11.69 -5.32
CA VAL A 96 3.70 -12.04 -4.00
C VAL A 96 2.18 -11.87 -3.94
N LEU A 97 1.66 -10.74 -4.43
CA LEU A 97 0.22 -10.47 -4.42
C LEU A 97 -0.55 -11.42 -5.36
N SER A 98 0.05 -11.83 -6.47
CA SER A 98 -0.51 -12.85 -7.37
C SER A 98 -0.58 -14.22 -6.71
N GLU A 99 0.50 -14.65 -6.03
CA GLU A 99 0.54 -15.91 -5.27
C GLU A 99 -0.52 -15.94 -4.17
N LEU A 100 -0.68 -14.83 -3.43
CA LEU A 100 -1.70 -14.66 -2.40
C LEU A 100 -3.12 -14.46 -2.97
N ARG A 101 -3.28 -14.37 -4.30
CA ARG A 101 -4.54 -14.06 -4.99
C ARG A 101 -5.15 -12.73 -4.52
N ALA A 102 -4.32 -11.81 -4.11
CA ALA A 102 -4.70 -10.50 -3.60
C ALA A 102 -4.61 -9.40 -4.67
N LEU A 103 -3.84 -9.60 -5.76
CA LEU A 103 -3.70 -8.64 -6.85
C LEU A 103 -5.01 -8.49 -7.61
N THR A 104 -5.47 -7.25 -7.79
CA THR A 104 -6.74 -6.94 -8.50
C THR A 104 -6.54 -6.08 -9.74
N GLY A 105 -5.41 -5.39 -9.87
CA GLY A 105 -5.13 -4.53 -11.01
C GLY A 105 -3.75 -3.89 -10.96
N MET A 106 -3.37 -3.28 -12.08
CA MET A 106 -2.11 -2.53 -12.22
C MET A 106 -2.36 -1.31 -13.09
N SER A 107 -1.74 -0.16 -12.75
CA SER A 107 -1.87 1.09 -13.50
C SER A 107 -0.57 1.87 -13.59
N ASP A 108 -0.39 2.53 -14.72
CA ASP A 108 0.64 3.55 -14.94
C ASP A 108 -0.01 4.93 -14.79
N HIS A 109 0.41 5.68 -13.78
CA HIS A 109 -0.04 7.06 -13.54
C HIS A 109 0.95 8.12 -14.04
N GLY A 110 1.92 7.73 -14.85
CA GLY A 110 3.00 8.59 -15.31
C GLY A 110 4.06 8.77 -14.24
N ALA A 111 3.81 9.57 -13.23
CA ALA A 111 4.74 9.81 -12.12
C ALA A 111 4.83 8.65 -11.12
N THR A 112 3.87 7.74 -11.12
CA THR A 112 3.88 6.53 -10.27
C THR A 112 3.47 5.30 -11.06
N LYS A 113 3.95 4.14 -10.64
CA LYS A 113 3.55 2.82 -11.14
C LYS A 113 2.93 2.06 -9.97
N SER A 114 1.76 1.49 -10.19
CA SER A 114 0.89 1.06 -9.09
C SER A 114 0.32 -0.33 -9.31
N LEU A 115 0.29 -1.11 -8.23
CA LEU A 115 -0.44 -2.36 -8.12
C LEU A 115 -1.60 -2.14 -7.14
N TYR A 116 -2.75 -2.69 -7.45
CA TYR A 116 -3.91 -2.68 -6.55
C TYR A 116 -4.18 -4.08 -6.04
N GLY A 117 -4.58 -4.17 -4.78
CA GLY A 117 -4.89 -5.42 -4.16
C GLY A 117 -5.98 -5.29 -3.10
N ARG A 118 -6.43 -6.44 -2.61
CA ARG A 118 -7.38 -6.50 -1.51
C ARG A 118 -6.87 -7.44 -0.44
N ASP A 119 -7.03 -6.98 0.80
CA ASP A 119 -6.77 -7.81 1.96
C ASP A 119 -7.86 -8.89 2.17
N PRO A 120 -7.74 -9.79 3.16
CA PRO A 120 -8.73 -10.83 3.41
C PRO A 120 -10.15 -10.33 3.70
N ASP A 121 -10.29 -9.09 4.16
CA ASP A 121 -11.59 -8.45 4.41
C ASP A 121 -12.11 -7.63 3.22
N GLY A 122 -11.34 -7.60 2.10
CA GLY A 122 -11.69 -6.88 0.89
C GLY A 122 -11.38 -5.38 0.97
N ILE A 123 -10.58 -4.96 1.96
CA ILE A 123 -10.08 -3.59 2.05
C ILE A 123 -9.06 -3.40 0.94
N GLU A 124 -9.25 -2.38 0.11
CA GLU A 124 -8.38 -2.10 -1.02
C GLU A 124 -7.12 -1.38 -0.57
N PHE A 125 -6.00 -1.79 -1.13
CA PHE A 125 -4.71 -1.12 -0.96
C PHE A 125 -4.01 -0.95 -2.31
N GLU A 126 -3.08 -0.02 -2.34
CA GLU A 126 -2.17 0.22 -3.45
C GLU A 126 -0.74 -0.08 -3.00
N VAL A 127 0.07 -0.69 -3.86
CA VAL A 127 1.53 -0.71 -3.73
C VAL A 127 2.09 0.09 -4.90
N MET A 128 2.85 1.14 -4.61
CA MET A 128 3.30 2.05 -5.65
C MET A 128 4.81 2.28 -5.60
N TRP A 129 5.38 2.49 -6.77
CA TRP A 129 6.72 3.02 -6.94
C TRP A 129 6.66 4.38 -7.62
N MET A 130 7.46 5.31 -7.11
CA MET A 130 7.53 6.66 -7.65
C MET A 130 8.67 6.78 -8.66
N VAL A 131 8.35 7.17 -9.88
CA VAL A 131 9.33 7.47 -10.93
C VAL A 131 10.27 8.59 -10.46
N PRO A 132 11.58 8.57 -10.77
CA PRO A 132 12.48 9.67 -10.46
C PRO A 132 11.92 11.01 -10.93
N ARG A 133 12.00 12.02 -10.07
CA ARG A 133 11.30 13.30 -10.27
C ARG A 133 11.70 14.02 -11.56
N ASP A 134 12.94 13.92 -11.97
CA ASP A 134 13.49 14.48 -13.22
C ASP A 134 12.87 13.87 -14.47
N GLN A 135 12.19 12.72 -14.34
CA GLN A 135 11.51 12.02 -15.43
C GLN A 135 10.00 12.19 -15.46
N TRP A 136 9.42 12.96 -14.54
CA TRP A 136 7.97 13.18 -14.53
C TRP A 136 7.48 13.99 -15.73
N GLY A 137 8.25 14.97 -16.20
CA GLY A 137 7.88 15.79 -17.36
C GLY A 137 6.51 16.43 -17.20
N SER A 138 5.61 16.19 -18.17
CA SER A 138 4.24 16.72 -18.10
C SER A 138 3.39 16.09 -17.00
N TYR A 139 3.77 14.93 -16.46
CA TYR A 139 3.03 14.23 -15.40
C TYR A 139 3.14 14.89 -14.03
N GLU A 140 4.05 15.87 -13.84
CA GLU A 140 4.12 16.64 -12.59
C GLU A 140 2.80 17.38 -12.29
N ARG A 141 2.04 17.72 -13.33
CA ARG A 141 0.77 18.44 -13.22
C ARG A 141 -0.40 17.76 -13.89
N ARG A 142 -0.23 16.52 -14.31
CA ARG A 142 -1.24 15.76 -15.03
C ARG A 142 -1.37 14.36 -14.48
N GLY A 143 -2.56 14.00 -13.97
CA GLY A 143 -2.92 12.62 -13.65
C GLY A 143 -3.35 11.87 -14.90
N VAL A 144 -2.90 10.61 -15.02
CA VAL A 144 -3.33 9.66 -16.04
C VAL A 144 -3.59 8.30 -15.40
N VAL A 145 -4.38 7.47 -16.08
CA VAL A 145 -4.60 6.06 -15.70
C VAL A 145 -4.44 5.25 -16.97
N LEU A 146 -3.30 4.60 -17.13
CA LEU A 146 -2.94 3.81 -18.29
C LEU A 146 -2.64 2.35 -17.86
N PRO A 147 -2.74 1.37 -18.76
CA PRO A 147 -2.26 0.03 -18.48
C PRO A 147 -0.77 0.04 -18.14
N LEU A 148 -0.38 -0.64 -17.06
CA LEU A 148 1.02 -0.81 -16.67
C LEU A 148 1.62 -2.01 -17.39
N ASP A 149 2.69 -1.78 -18.16
CA ASP A 149 3.60 -2.81 -18.64
C ASP A 149 4.83 -2.85 -17.72
N LEU A 150 4.74 -3.72 -16.71
CA LEU A 150 5.77 -3.81 -15.67
C LEU A 150 7.13 -4.27 -16.22
N ASN A 151 7.13 -5.13 -17.25
CA ASN A 151 8.39 -5.60 -17.88
C ASN A 151 9.10 -4.43 -18.58
N ARG A 152 8.35 -3.62 -19.32
CA ARG A 152 8.90 -2.42 -19.97
C ARG A 152 9.45 -1.42 -18.93
N GLU A 153 8.77 -1.24 -17.82
CA GLU A 153 9.25 -0.33 -16.77
C GLU A 153 10.48 -0.88 -16.04
N LEU A 154 10.59 -2.21 -15.88
CA LEU A 154 11.81 -2.87 -15.38
C LEU A 154 13.00 -2.69 -16.34
N GLU A 155 12.78 -2.83 -17.65
CA GLU A 155 13.83 -2.57 -18.64
C GLU A 155 14.31 -1.11 -18.60
N ARG A 156 13.38 -0.18 -18.39
CA ARG A 156 13.66 1.26 -18.37
C ARG A 156 14.35 1.74 -17.11
N PHE A 157 13.94 1.23 -15.95
CA PHE A 157 14.31 1.78 -14.64
C PHE A 157 15.04 0.80 -13.74
N GLY A 158 15.05 -0.49 -14.08
CA GLY A 158 15.72 -1.52 -13.31
C GLY A 158 17.24 -1.39 -13.36
N ARG A 159 17.90 -1.99 -12.37
CA ARG A 159 19.38 -1.95 -12.26
C ARG A 159 20.12 -2.51 -13.48
N GLY A 160 19.44 -3.37 -14.27
CA GLY A 160 19.99 -3.88 -15.53
C GLY A 160 19.91 -2.89 -16.71
N GLY A 161 18.99 -1.92 -16.67
CA GLY A 161 18.80 -0.93 -17.75
C GLY A 161 19.70 0.32 -17.64
N GLN A 162 20.35 0.53 -16.49
CA GLN A 162 21.19 1.71 -16.26
C GLN A 162 22.64 1.55 -16.78
N ASN A 163 23.00 0.39 -17.35
CA ASN A 163 24.33 0.07 -17.87
C ASN A 163 24.36 -0.14 -19.41
N ALA A 164 23.36 0.36 -20.12
CA ALA A 164 23.31 0.28 -21.58
C ALA A 164 23.50 1.64 -22.24
#